data_8a30dd173b6b36e1ee5c29cd849e058b
#
_entry.id   8a30dd173b6b36e1ee5c29cd849e058b
#
_cell.length_a   1.000
_cell.length_b   1.000
_cell.length_c   1.000
_cell.angle_alpha   90.00
_cell.angle_beta   90.00
_cell.angle_gamma   90.00
#
_symmetry.space_group_name_H-M   'P 1'
#
loop_
_entity.id
_entity.type
_entity.pdbx_description
1 polymer ?
#
loop_
_entity_poly.entity_id
_entity_poly.type
_entity_poly.pdbx_seq_one_letter_code
_entity_poly.pdbx_strand_id
1 'polypeptide(L)'
;QDEPEEYRNASYDYWTLRNIIRDESLTMEERGEAVSEMERLAESGDMYAQYLMGKLWRDGPLLIPDSVEARYWFERAAEQGHLVAQYSLAKLYLSDDVEVRDIRLGLNWLYTAAVNGSSYAMYRLAKECLKGDLIKRNSDAAVEWFARSAEGGNPYAQYMMGKLYFPGTEASYDEERAIQWLT
;
A
#
# COMPACT_ATOMS: atom_id res chain seq x y z
N GLN A 1 -11.69 3.38 17.85
CA GLN A 1 -10.45 3.16 17.06
C GLN A 1 -10.30 4.38 16.19
N ASP A 2 -9.23 5.14 16.40
CA ASP A 2 -8.92 6.29 15.57
C ASP A 2 -8.74 5.80 14.12
N GLU A 3 -9.54 6.31 13.22
CA GLU A 3 -9.41 5.99 11.80
C GLU A 3 -8.05 6.47 11.30
N PRO A 4 -7.38 5.71 10.43
CA PRO A 4 -6.11 6.11 9.87
C PRO A 4 -6.16 7.51 9.27
N GLU A 5 -5.10 8.28 9.45
CA GLU A 5 -4.99 9.69 9.03
C GLU A 5 -5.33 9.90 7.53
N GLU A 6 -5.10 8.88 6.73
CA GLU A 6 -5.38 8.81 5.30
C GLU A 6 -6.87 8.95 4.92
N TYR A 7 -7.80 8.74 5.88
CA TYR A 7 -9.25 8.83 5.64
C TYR A 7 -9.90 10.06 6.28
N ARG A 8 -9.15 10.92 6.97
CA ARG A 8 -9.72 12.06 7.72
C ARG A 8 -10.54 13.05 6.86
N ASN A 9 -10.26 13.09 5.57
CA ASN A 9 -10.94 13.98 4.62
C ASN A 9 -11.98 13.26 3.76
N ALA A 10 -12.32 12.01 4.06
CA ALA A 10 -13.35 11.31 3.34
C ALA A 10 -14.74 11.89 3.62
N SER A 11 -15.60 11.89 2.61
CA SER A 11 -16.95 12.46 2.70
C SER A 11 -17.86 11.67 3.65
N TYR A 12 -18.92 12.32 4.13
CA TYR A 12 -19.97 11.64 4.93
C TYR A 12 -20.59 10.47 4.16
N ASP A 13 -20.83 10.62 2.87
CA ASP A 13 -21.38 9.56 2.02
C ASP A 13 -20.45 8.37 1.92
N TYR A 14 -19.14 8.59 1.77
CA TYR A 14 -18.14 7.53 1.81
C TYR A 14 -18.22 6.71 3.11
N TRP A 15 -18.24 7.37 4.26
CA TRP A 15 -18.27 6.69 5.55
C TRP A 15 -19.55 5.89 5.77
N THR A 16 -20.69 6.47 5.39
CA THR A 16 -21.99 5.79 5.49
C THR A 16 -22.01 4.52 4.66
N LEU A 17 -21.62 4.60 3.40
CA LEU A 17 -21.60 3.46 2.48
C LEU A 17 -20.58 2.41 2.91
N ARG A 18 -19.39 2.83 3.32
CA ARG A 18 -18.34 1.92 3.83
C ARG A 18 -18.82 1.12 5.04
N ASN A 19 -19.52 1.74 5.96
CA ASN A 19 -20.06 1.07 7.14
C ASN A 19 -21.11 0.01 6.75
N ILE A 20 -22.00 0.30 5.81
CA ILE A 20 -22.97 -0.66 5.29
C ILE A 20 -22.24 -1.83 4.60
N ILE A 21 -21.26 -1.55 3.74
CA ILE A 21 -20.50 -2.58 3.04
C ILE A 21 -19.80 -3.54 4.01
N ARG A 22 -19.32 -3.04 5.14
CA ARG A 22 -18.60 -3.82 6.15
C ARG A 22 -19.47 -4.50 7.20
N ASP A 23 -20.75 -4.15 7.26
CA ASP A 23 -21.67 -4.70 8.25
C ASP A 23 -22.13 -6.10 7.85
N GLU A 24 -21.48 -7.11 8.43
CA GLU A 24 -21.78 -8.53 8.18
C GLU A 24 -23.15 -8.98 8.74
N SER A 25 -23.82 -8.14 9.54
CA SER A 25 -25.19 -8.40 9.99
C SER A 25 -26.24 -8.13 8.91
N LEU A 26 -25.88 -7.36 7.88
CA LEU A 26 -26.73 -7.06 6.74
C LEU A 26 -26.64 -8.16 5.66
N THR A 27 -27.68 -8.23 4.85
CA THR A 27 -27.71 -9.19 3.74
C THR A 27 -26.71 -8.84 2.63
N MET A 28 -26.38 -9.83 1.81
CA MET A 28 -25.52 -9.60 0.63
C MET A 28 -26.16 -8.62 -0.37
N GLU A 29 -27.51 -8.59 -0.44
CA GLU A 29 -28.24 -7.66 -1.29
C GLU A 29 -28.09 -6.21 -0.79
N GLU A 30 -28.35 -5.94 0.48
CA GLU A 30 -28.19 -4.61 1.09
C GLU A 30 -26.75 -4.09 0.98
N ARG A 31 -25.78 -4.96 1.23
CA ARG A 31 -24.37 -4.61 1.07
C ARG A 31 -23.98 -4.39 -0.40
N GLY A 32 -24.55 -5.17 -1.32
CA GLY A 32 -24.35 -5.01 -2.76
C GLY A 32 -24.94 -3.71 -3.31
N GLU A 33 -26.09 -3.26 -2.81
CA GLU A 33 -26.64 -1.93 -3.12
C GLU A 33 -25.69 -0.82 -2.68
N ALA A 34 -25.11 -0.93 -1.48
CA ALA A 34 -24.12 0.03 -0.99
C ALA A 34 -22.83 0.02 -1.84
N VAL A 35 -22.40 -1.14 -2.36
CA VAL A 35 -21.28 -1.21 -3.32
C VAL A 35 -21.61 -0.43 -4.60
N SER A 36 -22.83 -0.56 -5.14
CA SER A 36 -23.25 0.16 -6.34
C SER A 36 -23.26 1.68 -6.13
N GLU A 37 -23.70 2.14 -4.95
CA GLU A 37 -23.65 3.56 -4.59
C GLU A 37 -22.19 4.04 -4.37
N MET A 38 -21.33 3.20 -3.78
CA MET A 38 -19.91 3.50 -3.63
C MET A 38 -19.23 3.64 -5.00
N GLU A 39 -19.59 2.81 -5.97
CA GLU A 39 -19.08 2.90 -7.34
C GLU A 39 -19.49 4.23 -7.98
N ARG A 40 -20.74 4.68 -7.84
CA ARG A 40 -21.17 6.01 -8.32
C ARG A 40 -20.38 7.15 -7.67
N LEU A 41 -20.11 7.05 -6.38
CA LEU A 41 -19.27 8.01 -5.67
C LEU A 41 -17.84 8.02 -6.22
N ALA A 42 -17.28 6.85 -6.49
CA ALA A 42 -15.97 6.70 -7.11
C ALA A 42 -15.92 7.27 -8.54
N GLU A 43 -16.97 7.02 -9.33
CA GLU A 43 -17.13 7.60 -10.68
C GLU A 43 -17.22 9.13 -10.66
N SER A 44 -17.80 9.70 -9.61
CA SER A 44 -17.87 11.16 -9.41
C SER A 44 -16.52 11.79 -9.05
N GLY A 45 -15.48 10.98 -8.80
CA GLY A 45 -14.12 11.44 -8.55
C GLY A 45 -13.65 11.34 -7.10
N ASP A 46 -14.44 10.79 -6.18
CA ASP A 46 -14.01 10.58 -4.79
C ASP A 46 -12.87 9.54 -4.72
N MET A 47 -11.68 9.97 -4.32
CA MET A 47 -10.50 9.11 -4.32
C MET A 47 -10.56 8.00 -3.26
N TYR A 48 -11.27 8.22 -2.16
CA TYR A 48 -11.43 7.19 -1.11
C TYR A 48 -12.39 6.10 -1.58
N ALA A 49 -13.47 6.48 -2.27
CA ALA A 49 -14.37 5.55 -2.92
C ALA A 49 -13.67 4.76 -4.02
N GLN A 50 -12.85 5.40 -4.83
CA GLN A 50 -12.04 4.75 -5.86
C GLN A 50 -11.09 3.71 -5.24
N TYR A 51 -10.39 4.06 -4.17
CA TYR A 51 -9.53 3.12 -3.46
C TYR A 51 -10.32 1.93 -2.88
N LEU A 52 -11.48 2.18 -2.26
CA LEU A 52 -12.33 1.11 -1.73
C LEU A 52 -12.86 0.20 -2.84
N MET A 53 -13.28 0.74 -3.99
CA MET A 53 -13.68 -0.06 -5.14
C MET A 53 -12.52 -0.94 -5.63
N GLY A 54 -11.30 -0.41 -5.71
CA GLY A 54 -10.13 -1.21 -6.04
C GLY A 54 -9.90 -2.38 -5.08
N LYS A 55 -10.09 -2.18 -3.79
CA LYS A 55 -10.02 -3.24 -2.79
C LYS A 55 -11.11 -4.30 -2.95
N LEU A 56 -12.35 -3.87 -3.19
CA LEU A 56 -13.48 -4.79 -3.38
C LEU A 56 -13.29 -5.68 -4.60
N TRP A 57 -12.80 -5.13 -5.70
CA TRP A 57 -12.45 -5.89 -6.89
C TRP A 57 -11.23 -6.80 -6.71
N ARG A 58 -10.26 -6.41 -5.88
CA ARG A 58 -9.10 -7.24 -5.59
C ARG A 58 -9.43 -8.42 -4.67
N ASP A 59 -10.18 -8.16 -3.61
CA ASP A 59 -10.30 -9.09 -2.47
C ASP A 59 -11.63 -9.86 -2.45
N GLY A 60 -12.70 -9.38 -3.10
CA GLY A 60 -14.06 -9.89 -2.89
C GLY A 60 -14.57 -9.57 -1.46
N PRO A 61 -15.53 -10.32 -0.92
CA PRO A 61 -16.39 -11.33 -1.55
C PRO A 61 -17.65 -10.74 -2.21
N LEU A 62 -17.94 -9.44 -2.06
CA LEU A 62 -19.13 -8.79 -2.63
C LEU A 62 -19.06 -8.64 -4.15
N LEU A 63 -17.86 -8.60 -4.68
CA LEU A 63 -17.57 -8.65 -6.12
C LEU A 63 -16.73 -9.90 -6.41
N ILE A 64 -16.85 -10.42 -7.62
CA ILE A 64 -15.94 -11.47 -8.09
C ILE A 64 -14.58 -10.83 -8.34
N PRO A 65 -13.50 -11.32 -7.69
CA PRO A 65 -12.18 -10.72 -7.85
C PRO A 65 -11.76 -10.58 -9.32
N ASP A 66 -11.33 -9.37 -9.68
CA ASP A 66 -10.83 -9.03 -11.01
C ASP A 66 -9.69 -8.01 -10.88
N SER A 67 -8.49 -8.42 -11.29
CA SER A 67 -7.27 -7.62 -11.16
C SER A 67 -7.27 -6.41 -12.10
N VAL A 68 -7.92 -6.51 -13.26
CA VAL A 68 -8.00 -5.43 -14.24
C VAL A 68 -8.90 -4.32 -13.70
N GLU A 69 -10.07 -4.67 -13.14
CA GLU A 69 -10.96 -3.72 -12.47
C GLU A 69 -10.30 -3.11 -11.23
N ALA A 70 -9.61 -3.93 -10.42
CA ALA A 70 -8.86 -3.43 -9.27
C ALA A 70 -7.80 -2.41 -9.69
N ARG A 71 -7.04 -2.70 -10.75
CA ARG A 71 -6.06 -1.77 -11.33
C ARG A 71 -6.70 -0.46 -11.76
N TYR A 72 -7.80 -0.51 -12.50
CA TYR A 72 -8.51 0.68 -12.98
C TYR A 72 -8.85 1.64 -11.83
N TRP A 73 -9.40 1.12 -10.75
CA TRP A 73 -9.78 1.95 -9.60
C TRP A 73 -8.58 2.43 -8.79
N PHE A 74 -7.57 1.59 -8.58
CA PHE A 74 -6.34 2.01 -7.89
C PHE A 74 -5.57 3.07 -8.67
N GLU A 75 -5.52 3.00 -10.00
CA GLU A 75 -4.89 4.03 -10.84
C GLU A 75 -5.55 5.39 -10.59
N ARG A 76 -6.86 5.47 -10.66
CA ARG A 76 -7.61 6.71 -10.46
C ARG A 76 -7.39 7.32 -9.07
N ALA A 77 -7.39 6.53 -8.03
CA ALA A 77 -7.10 7.00 -6.67
C ALA A 77 -5.63 7.42 -6.51
N ALA A 78 -4.71 6.65 -7.05
CA ALA A 78 -3.27 6.90 -6.99
C ALA A 78 -2.88 8.21 -7.71
N GLU A 79 -3.46 8.48 -8.87
CA GLU A 79 -3.27 9.72 -9.64
C GLU A 79 -3.74 10.97 -8.88
N GLN A 80 -4.75 10.84 -8.02
CA GLN A 80 -5.20 11.89 -7.12
C GLN A 80 -4.32 12.05 -5.86
N GLY A 81 -3.30 11.21 -5.70
CA GLY A 81 -2.40 11.27 -4.55
C GLY A 81 -2.79 10.40 -3.36
N HIS A 82 -3.75 9.48 -3.51
CA HIS A 82 -4.09 8.54 -2.43
C HIS A 82 -2.92 7.59 -2.17
N LEU A 83 -2.21 7.81 -1.06
CA LEU A 83 -0.93 7.16 -0.76
C LEU A 83 -1.01 5.63 -0.73
N VAL A 84 -2.05 5.10 -0.09
CA VAL A 84 -2.23 3.64 0.02
C VAL A 84 -2.60 3.03 -1.33
N ALA A 85 -3.35 3.75 -2.17
CA ALA A 85 -3.64 3.32 -3.54
C ALA A 85 -2.37 3.26 -4.40
N GLN A 86 -1.46 4.22 -4.27
CA GLN A 86 -0.17 4.20 -4.97
C GLN A 86 0.63 2.94 -4.65
N TYR A 87 0.72 2.55 -3.37
CA TYR A 87 1.39 1.33 -2.98
C TYR A 87 0.62 0.06 -3.39
N SER A 88 -0.71 0.05 -3.28
CA SER A 88 -1.54 -1.07 -3.72
C SER A 88 -1.41 -1.31 -5.22
N LEU A 89 -1.39 -0.24 -6.01
CA LEU A 89 -1.16 -0.29 -7.45
C LEU A 89 0.23 -0.83 -7.79
N ALA A 90 1.27 -0.36 -7.10
CA ALA A 90 2.63 -0.87 -7.27
C ALA A 90 2.70 -2.39 -7.03
N LYS A 91 2.07 -2.88 -5.96
CA LYS A 91 2.01 -4.32 -5.66
C LYS A 91 1.30 -5.11 -6.75
N LEU A 92 0.22 -4.56 -7.29
CA LEU A 92 -0.55 -5.20 -8.35
C LEU A 92 0.28 -5.34 -9.63
N TYR A 93 0.94 -4.28 -10.07
CA TYR A 93 1.85 -4.31 -11.22
C TYR A 93 3.07 -5.21 -11.03
N LEU A 94 3.55 -5.38 -9.80
CA LEU A 94 4.70 -6.25 -9.47
C LEU A 94 4.29 -7.69 -9.14
N SER A 95 3.00 -8.00 -9.20
CA SER A 95 2.49 -9.36 -8.95
C SER A 95 2.79 -10.32 -10.11
N ASP A 96 2.51 -11.60 -9.90
CA ASP A 96 2.65 -12.62 -10.95
C ASP A 96 1.41 -12.72 -11.87
N ASP A 97 0.40 -11.88 -11.65
CA ASP A 97 -0.79 -11.83 -12.46
C ASP A 97 -0.48 -11.23 -13.84
N VAL A 98 -0.51 -12.07 -14.87
CA VAL A 98 -0.14 -11.70 -16.25
C VAL A 98 -1.06 -10.65 -16.87
N GLU A 99 -2.30 -10.51 -16.39
CA GLU A 99 -3.27 -9.54 -16.92
C GLU A 99 -2.93 -8.11 -16.53
N VAL A 100 -2.23 -7.93 -15.40
CA VAL A 100 -1.90 -6.61 -14.87
C VAL A 100 -0.40 -6.37 -14.70
N ARG A 101 0.43 -7.41 -14.78
CA ARG A 101 1.86 -7.31 -14.54
C ARG A 101 2.55 -6.32 -15.49
N ASP A 102 3.17 -5.31 -14.92
CA ASP A 102 4.10 -4.39 -15.59
C ASP A 102 5.17 -3.93 -14.58
N ILE A 103 6.36 -4.53 -14.69
CA ILE A 103 7.46 -4.28 -13.74
C ILE A 103 7.90 -2.81 -13.77
N ARG A 104 7.94 -2.17 -14.93
CA ARG A 104 8.36 -0.77 -15.06
C ARG A 104 7.36 0.17 -14.37
N LEU A 105 6.08 0.01 -14.63
CA LEU A 105 5.03 0.79 -13.96
C LEU A 105 4.98 0.49 -12.47
N GLY A 106 5.13 -0.77 -12.08
CA GLY A 106 5.17 -1.19 -10.69
C GLY A 106 6.30 -0.55 -9.90
N LEU A 107 7.52 -0.50 -10.46
CA LEU A 107 8.65 0.17 -9.83
C LEU A 107 8.47 1.69 -9.77
N ASN A 108 7.90 2.31 -10.81
CA ASN A 108 7.60 3.73 -10.82
C ASN A 108 6.61 4.11 -9.69
N TRP A 109 5.51 3.35 -9.57
CA TRP A 109 4.54 3.59 -8.51
C TRP A 109 5.07 3.26 -7.12
N LEU A 110 5.93 2.22 -7.00
CA LEU A 110 6.59 1.90 -5.74
C LEU A 110 7.47 3.05 -5.26
N TYR A 111 8.29 3.60 -6.16
CA TYR A 111 9.13 4.76 -5.87
C TYR A 111 8.29 5.99 -5.54
N THR A 112 7.25 6.27 -6.31
CA THR A 112 6.31 7.39 -6.07
C THR A 112 5.67 7.28 -4.69
N ALA A 113 5.15 6.12 -4.31
CA ALA A 113 4.57 5.89 -2.99
C ALA A 113 5.61 6.08 -1.87
N ALA A 114 6.83 5.58 -2.06
CA ALA A 114 7.91 5.74 -1.09
C ALA A 114 8.30 7.21 -0.88
N VAL A 115 8.48 7.98 -1.96
CA VAL A 115 8.79 9.40 -1.89
C VAL A 115 7.66 10.21 -1.25
N ASN A 116 6.41 9.81 -1.48
CA ASN A 116 5.24 10.44 -0.89
C ASN A 116 4.97 10.03 0.58
N GLY A 117 5.81 9.20 1.16
CA GLY A 117 5.79 8.90 2.59
C GLY A 117 5.21 7.54 2.98
N SER A 118 4.91 6.64 2.03
CA SER A 118 4.48 5.28 2.36
C SER A 118 5.63 4.47 2.97
N SER A 119 5.57 4.23 4.28
CA SER A 119 6.57 3.41 4.97
C SER A 119 6.62 1.97 4.46
N TYR A 120 5.50 1.42 4.03
CA TYR A 120 5.42 0.08 3.42
C TYR A 120 6.06 0.04 2.03
N ALA A 121 5.88 1.10 1.22
CA ALA A 121 6.55 1.22 -0.08
C ALA A 121 8.07 1.37 0.09
N MET A 122 8.51 2.17 1.06
CA MET A 122 9.93 2.32 1.41
C MET A 122 10.55 0.97 1.80
N TYR A 123 9.86 0.20 2.67
CA TYR A 123 10.31 -1.14 3.07
C TYR A 123 10.42 -2.09 1.87
N ARG A 124 9.42 -2.12 1.01
CA ARG A 124 9.44 -2.94 -0.20
C ARG A 124 10.57 -2.53 -1.14
N LEU A 125 10.77 -1.23 -1.37
CA LEU A 125 11.84 -0.71 -2.20
C LEU A 125 13.23 -1.08 -1.66
N ALA A 126 13.42 -0.97 -0.33
CA ALA A 126 14.65 -1.43 0.33
C ALA A 126 14.93 -2.91 0.07
N LYS A 127 13.90 -3.76 0.16
CA LYS A 127 14.03 -5.19 -0.16
C LYS A 127 14.43 -5.44 -1.60
N GLU A 128 13.85 -4.74 -2.55
CA GLU A 128 14.23 -4.86 -3.96
C GLU A 128 15.68 -4.42 -4.21
N CYS A 129 16.14 -3.34 -3.51
CA CYS A 129 17.55 -2.92 -3.53
C CYS A 129 18.51 -3.98 -2.99
N LEU A 130 18.10 -4.78 -1.99
CA LEU A 130 18.93 -5.88 -1.48
C LEU A 130 18.95 -7.08 -2.40
N LYS A 131 17.79 -7.46 -2.94
CA LYS A 131 17.65 -8.65 -3.82
C LYS A 131 18.41 -8.47 -5.13
N GLY A 132 18.21 -7.33 -5.77
CA GLY A 132 18.80 -7.05 -7.08
C GLY A 132 18.12 -7.77 -8.25
N ASP A 133 16.90 -8.29 -8.06
CA ASP A 133 16.17 -9.02 -9.09
C ASP A 133 15.44 -8.08 -10.08
N LEU A 134 14.72 -7.10 -9.57
CA LEU A 134 13.95 -6.14 -10.36
C LEU A 134 14.71 -4.86 -10.64
N ILE A 135 15.61 -4.48 -9.74
CA ILE A 135 16.49 -3.31 -9.85
C ILE A 135 17.90 -3.73 -9.47
N LYS A 136 18.91 -3.00 -9.96
CA LYS A 136 20.31 -3.29 -9.62
C LYS A 136 20.51 -3.27 -8.10
N ARG A 137 21.17 -4.31 -7.57
CA ARG A 137 21.52 -4.41 -6.15
C ARG A 137 22.29 -3.18 -5.68
N ASN A 138 21.83 -2.59 -4.58
CA ASN A 138 22.44 -1.44 -3.93
C ASN A 138 22.18 -1.48 -2.42
N SER A 139 23.15 -1.99 -1.67
CA SER A 139 23.01 -2.17 -0.21
C SER A 139 22.92 -0.83 0.53
N ASP A 140 23.61 0.21 0.09
CA ASP A 140 23.56 1.54 0.73
C ASP A 140 22.17 2.16 0.57
N ALA A 141 21.60 2.11 -0.63
CA ALA A 141 20.23 2.56 -0.87
C ALA A 141 19.20 1.75 -0.07
N ALA A 142 19.44 0.44 0.08
CA ALA A 142 18.56 -0.40 0.89
C ALA A 142 18.52 0.03 2.36
N VAL A 143 19.71 0.30 2.94
CA VAL A 143 19.82 0.79 4.33
C VAL A 143 19.11 2.14 4.50
N GLU A 144 19.29 3.06 3.55
CA GLU A 144 18.63 4.37 3.59
C GLU A 144 17.10 4.24 3.55
N TRP A 145 16.56 3.40 2.66
CA TRP A 145 15.12 3.16 2.57
C TRP A 145 14.57 2.43 3.79
N PHE A 146 15.30 1.46 4.36
CA PHE A 146 14.89 0.82 5.62
C PHE A 146 14.85 1.82 6.78
N ALA A 147 15.84 2.71 6.88
CA ALA A 147 15.88 3.74 7.91
C ALA A 147 14.66 4.67 7.81
N ARG A 148 14.38 5.21 6.64
CA ARG A 148 13.20 6.07 6.41
C ARG A 148 11.88 5.33 6.68
N SER A 149 11.78 4.08 6.28
CA SER A 149 10.60 3.25 6.55
C SER A 149 10.40 3.01 8.04
N ALA A 150 11.48 2.75 8.79
CA ALA A 150 11.46 2.56 10.23
C ALA A 150 11.07 3.85 10.97
N GLU A 151 11.58 5.00 10.54
CA GLU A 151 11.17 6.33 11.03
C GLU A 151 9.68 6.60 10.78
N GLY A 152 9.15 6.12 9.66
CA GLY A 152 7.73 6.15 9.33
C GLY A 152 6.87 5.13 10.09
N GLY A 153 7.45 4.41 11.05
CA GLY A 153 6.73 3.49 11.94
C GLY A 153 6.52 2.07 11.39
N ASN A 154 7.16 1.70 10.27
CA ASN A 154 7.04 0.34 9.75
C ASN A 154 7.77 -0.68 10.65
N PRO A 155 7.07 -1.65 11.29
CA PRO A 155 7.68 -2.56 12.25
C PRO A 155 8.68 -3.53 11.60
N TYR A 156 8.48 -3.90 10.35
CA TYR A 156 9.41 -4.78 9.63
C TYR A 156 10.71 -4.06 9.30
N ALA A 157 10.63 -2.78 8.95
CA ALA A 157 11.81 -1.95 8.72
C ALA A 157 12.58 -1.71 10.01
N GLN A 158 11.90 -1.45 11.13
CA GLN A 158 12.51 -1.34 12.45
C GLN A 158 13.29 -2.61 12.82
N TYR A 159 12.66 -3.77 12.62
CA TYR A 159 13.34 -5.07 12.83
C TYR A 159 14.56 -5.23 11.90
N MET A 160 14.43 -4.90 10.63
CA MET A 160 15.53 -4.98 9.66
C MET A 160 16.69 -4.06 10.03
N MET A 161 16.40 -2.83 10.47
CA MET A 161 17.44 -1.91 10.92
C MET A 161 18.18 -2.43 12.15
N GLY A 162 17.45 -2.94 13.15
CA GLY A 162 18.07 -3.61 14.30
C GLY A 162 19.00 -4.74 13.88
N LYS A 163 18.56 -5.59 12.96
CA LYS A 163 19.35 -6.71 12.45
C LYS A 163 20.60 -6.27 11.66
N LEU A 164 20.48 -5.19 10.86
CA LEU A 164 21.58 -4.65 10.06
C LEU A 164 22.69 -4.00 10.91
N TYR A 165 22.35 -3.47 12.07
CA TYR A 165 23.33 -2.86 12.99
C TYR A 165 23.93 -3.82 14.01
N PHE A 166 23.55 -5.10 14.01
CA PHE A 166 24.19 -6.13 14.83
C PHE A 166 25.47 -6.71 14.20
N PRO A 167 26.43 -7.22 15.01
CA PRO A 167 27.65 -7.84 14.49
C PRO A 167 27.38 -8.98 13.51
N GLY A 168 28.10 -9.01 12.41
CA GLY A 168 28.02 -10.08 11.42
C GLY A 168 27.02 -9.84 10.28
N THR A 169 26.43 -8.64 10.20
CA THR A 169 25.58 -8.22 9.07
C THR A 169 26.38 -7.45 7.99
N GLU A 170 25.77 -7.23 6.83
CA GLU A 170 26.38 -6.48 5.72
C GLU A 170 26.55 -4.97 5.99
N ALA A 171 25.89 -4.42 7.03
CA ALA A 171 26.02 -3.04 7.43
C ALA A 171 27.09 -2.86 8.53
N SER A 172 27.69 -1.68 8.60
CA SER A 172 28.59 -1.36 9.68
C SER A 172 27.88 -1.43 11.03
N TYR A 173 28.52 -2.06 12.00
CA TYR A 173 28.00 -2.20 13.35
C TYR A 173 27.85 -0.84 14.03
N ASP A 174 26.64 -0.53 14.49
CA ASP A 174 26.31 0.62 15.30
C ASP A 174 25.32 0.16 16.39
N GLU A 175 25.86 -0.06 17.59
CA GLU A 175 25.12 -0.60 18.72
C GLU A 175 24.01 0.35 19.20
N GLU A 176 24.26 1.65 19.21
CA GLU A 176 23.27 2.64 19.65
C GLU A 176 22.07 2.68 18.70
N ARG A 177 22.32 2.65 17.40
CA ARG A 177 21.24 2.58 16.38
C ARG A 177 20.51 1.25 16.40
N ALA A 178 21.23 0.13 16.58
CA ALA A 178 20.60 -1.18 16.69
C ALA A 178 19.60 -1.22 17.86
N ILE A 179 19.97 -0.68 19.01
CA ILE A 179 19.09 -0.59 20.19
C ILE A 179 17.89 0.30 19.88
N GLN A 180 18.09 1.44 19.26
CA GLN A 180 17.02 2.36 18.87
C GLN A 180 15.94 1.69 18.01
N TRP A 181 16.33 0.78 17.09
CA TRP A 181 15.40 0.14 16.17
C TRP A 181 14.76 -1.16 16.69
N LEU A 182 15.25 -1.67 17.82
CA LEU A 182 14.71 -2.88 18.47
C LEU A 182 13.83 -2.57 19.69
N THR A 183 13.81 -1.35 20.17
CA THR A 183 12.98 -0.89 21.31
C THR A 183 11.72 -0.20 20.83
#